data_6ccd71ca026e9b7419d6cbb1112e7d95
#
_entry.id   6ccd71ca026e9b7419d6cbb1112e7d95
#
_cell.length_a   1.000
_cell.length_b   1.000
_cell.length_c   1.000
_cell.angle_alpha   90.00
_cell.angle_beta   90.00
_cell.angle_gamma   90.00
#
_symmetry.space_group_name_H-M   'P 1'
#
loop_
_entity.id
_entity.type
_entity.pdbx_description
1 polymer ?
#
loop_
_entity_poly.entity_id
_entity_poly.type
_entity_poly.pdbx_seq_one_letter_code
_entity_poly.pdbx_strand_id
1 'polypeptide(L)'
;MAIAKNTICLWYDKDAEAAARFYAETFPKSAVGAVHRAPSDFPSGKKDDVLTVEFTVFGIPCLGLNGGPAFKQSEAFSFQIATDDQEETDRYWNAIVGNGGQESACGWCKDKWGVSWQITPRVLTEAMAAGGAEAKRAFDAMMDMRKIDVAAIEAARRG
;
A
#
# COMPACT_ATOMS: atom_id res chain seq x y z
N MET A 1 -11.35 -15.27 18.86
CA MET A 1 -11.39 -14.95 17.41
C MET A 1 -10.63 -16.00 16.63
N ALA A 2 -11.16 -16.43 15.50
CA ALA A 2 -10.45 -17.36 14.64
C ALA A 2 -9.27 -16.65 13.97
N ILE A 3 -8.09 -17.28 13.96
CA ILE A 3 -6.93 -16.80 13.25
C ILE A 3 -7.21 -16.92 11.75
N ALA A 4 -6.90 -15.89 10.97
CA ALA A 4 -7.04 -15.90 9.52
C ALA A 4 -6.18 -17.04 8.93
N LYS A 5 -6.76 -17.81 8.02
CA LYS A 5 -6.05 -18.93 7.38
C LYS A 5 -5.01 -18.46 6.34
N ASN A 6 -5.18 -17.24 5.83
CA ASN A 6 -4.27 -16.65 4.86
C ASN A 6 -3.94 -15.23 5.31
N THR A 7 -2.67 -14.94 5.49
CA THR A 7 -2.18 -13.65 5.97
C THR A 7 -1.03 -13.22 5.07
N ILE A 8 -1.04 -11.96 4.68
CA ILE A 8 0.08 -11.37 3.93
C ILE A 8 1.20 -11.05 4.91
N CYS A 9 2.35 -11.67 4.74
CA CYS A 9 3.54 -11.37 5.55
C CYS A 9 4.43 -10.37 4.82
N LEU A 10 4.71 -9.23 5.48
CA LEU A 10 5.60 -8.19 4.98
C LEU A 10 6.88 -8.19 5.82
N TRP A 11 8.00 -8.29 5.14
CA TRP A 11 9.32 -8.26 5.78
C TRP A 11 9.78 -6.81 5.99
N TYR A 12 10.15 -6.48 7.23
CA TYR A 12 10.75 -5.19 7.60
C TYR A 12 12.10 -5.43 8.27
N ASP A 13 12.97 -4.43 8.25
CA ASP A 13 14.21 -4.50 9.03
C ASP A 13 13.91 -4.44 10.53
N LYS A 14 13.32 -3.34 11.02
CA LYS A 14 12.97 -3.16 12.44
C LYS A 14 11.64 -2.48 12.66
N ASP A 15 10.99 -2.00 11.61
CA ASP A 15 9.94 -0.99 11.66
C ASP A 15 8.53 -1.54 11.45
N ALA A 16 8.32 -2.86 11.63
CA ALA A 16 7.01 -3.47 11.41
C ALA A 16 5.90 -2.78 12.21
N GLU A 17 6.16 -2.44 13.49
CA GLU A 17 5.16 -1.77 14.31
C GLU A 17 4.89 -0.33 13.85
N ALA A 18 5.94 0.43 13.52
CA ALA A 18 5.79 1.79 13.00
C ALA A 18 5.02 1.81 11.68
N ALA A 19 5.30 0.87 10.79
CA ALA A 19 4.59 0.71 9.53
C ALA A 19 3.11 0.37 9.75
N ALA A 20 2.83 -0.61 10.61
CA ALA A 20 1.46 -1.02 10.93
C ALA A 20 0.63 0.15 11.51
N ARG A 21 1.23 0.94 12.40
CA ARG A 21 0.58 2.15 12.96
C ARG A 21 0.29 3.18 11.88
N PHE A 22 1.24 3.43 10.99
CA PHE A 22 1.06 4.35 9.89
C PHE A 22 -0.11 3.92 8.98
N TYR A 23 -0.20 2.63 8.64
CA TYR A 23 -1.30 2.12 7.81
C TYR A 23 -2.64 2.23 8.53
N ALA A 24 -2.69 1.95 9.83
CA ALA A 24 -3.90 2.07 10.63
C ALA A 24 -4.40 3.51 10.72
N GLU A 25 -3.50 4.48 10.81
CA GLU A 25 -3.83 5.89 10.86
C GLU A 25 -4.23 6.47 9.49
N THR A 26 -3.70 5.89 8.42
CA THR A 26 -3.88 6.39 7.06
C THR A 26 -5.15 5.85 6.40
N PHE A 27 -5.45 4.58 6.58
CA PHE A 27 -6.52 3.90 5.85
C PHE A 27 -7.67 3.49 6.76
N PRO A 28 -8.93 3.61 6.27
CA PRO A 28 -10.08 3.07 7.01
C PRO A 28 -10.03 1.54 7.09
N LYS A 29 -10.75 0.96 8.05
CA LYS A 29 -10.79 -0.50 8.27
C LYS A 29 -9.41 -1.13 8.40
N SER A 30 -8.48 -0.38 8.95
CA SER A 30 -7.09 -0.77 9.18
C SER A 30 -6.76 -0.58 10.65
N ALA A 31 -6.11 -1.55 11.26
CA ALA A 31 -5.84 -1.54 12.69
C ALA A 31 -4.57 -2.32 13.01
N VAL A 32 -3.91 -1.94 14.08
CA VAL A 32 -2.81 -2.71 14.67
C VAL A 32 -3.43 -3.75 15.62
N GLY A 33 -3.01 -4.99 15.46
CA GLY A 33 -3.40 -6.11 16.32
C GLY A 33 -2.32 -6.46 17.33
N ALA A 34 -2.11 -7.77 17.55
CA ALA A 34 -1.16 -8.26 18.52
C ALA A 34 0.30 -7.99 18.12
N VAL A 35 1.09 -7.60 19.11
CA VAL A 35 2.54 -7.44 18.99
C VAL A 35 3.19 -8.60 19.71
N HIS A 36 4.00 -9.39 18.98
CA HIS A 36 4.68 -10.54 19.54
C HIS A 36 6.17 -10.26 19.66
N ARG A 37 6.73 -10.56 20.84
CA ARG A 37 8.14 -10.38 21.09
C ARG A 37 8.90 -11.68 20.92
N ALA A 38 10.17 -11.60 20.53
CA ALA A 38 11.00 -12.75 20.31
C ALA A 38 11.20 -13.55 21.61
N PRO A 39 10.97 -14.88 21.61
CA PRO A 39 11.17 -15.71 22.79
C PRO A 39 12.66 -15.99 23.10
N SER A 40 13.52 -15.74 22.12
CA SER A 40 14.98 -15.88 22.22
C SER A 40 15.68 -14.99 21.21
N ASP A 41 17.00 -14.90 21.28
CA ASP A 41 17.78 -14.19 20.27
C ASP A 41 17.54 -14.80 18.89
N PHE A 42 17.58 -13.97 17.86
CA PHE A 42 17.37 -14.34 16.47
C PHE A 42 18.35 -13.58 15.56
N PRO A 43 18.51 -13.96 14.27
CA PRO A 43 19.59 -13.41 13.43
C PRO A 43 19.69 -11.89 13.40
N SER A 44 18.57 -11.16 13.50
CA SER A 44 18.54 -9.71 13.39
C SER A 44 18.11 -8.99 14.67
N GLY A 45 18.02 -9.71 15.79
CA GLY A 45 17.57 -9.10 17.05
C GLY A 45 17.80 -9.98 18.27
N LYS A 46 17.34 -9.49 19.40
CA LYS A 46 17.50 -10.12 20.71
C LYS A 46 16.15 -10.59 21.26
N LYS A 47 16.23 -11.48 22.24
CA LYS A 47 15.08 -11.86 23.04
C LYS A 47 14.34 -10.58 23.52
N ASP A 48 13.01 -10.64 23.49
CA ASP A 48 12.10 -9.57 23.87
C ASP A 48 12.00 -8.38 22.90
N ASP A 49 12.80 -8.34 21.84
CA ASP A 49 12.55 -7.41 20.72
C ASP A 49 11.22 -7.74 20.03
N VAL A 50 10.58 -6.72 19.45
CA VAL A 50 9.38 -6.95 18.63
C VAL A 50 9.78 -7.79 17.42
N LEU A 51 9.17 -8.98 17.30
CA LEU A 51 9.42 -9.90 16.20
C LEU A 51 8.35 -9.78 15.12
N THR A 52 7.08 -9.87 15.50
CA THR A 52 5.97 -9.78 14.56
C THR A 52 4.88 -8.85 15.09
N VAL A 53 4.18 -8.21 14.15
CA VAL A 53 3.03 -7.35 14.44
C VAL A 53 1.88 -7.75 13.53
N GLU A 54 0.76 -8.14 14.12
CA GLU A 54 -0.46 -8.39 13.37
C GLU A 54 -1.14 -7.05 13.07
N PHE A 55 -1.64 -6.90 11.86
CA PHE A 55 -2.39 -5.70 11.47
C PHE A 55 -3.34 -6.00 10.32
N THR A 56 -4.20 -5.05 10.02
CA THR A 56 -5.08 -5.11 8.84
C THR A 56 -4.88 -3.88 7.98
N VAL A 57 -5.02 -4.05 6.67
CA VAL A 57 -5.10 -2.97 5.69
C VAL A 57 -6.40 -3.15 4.91
N PHE A 58 -7.33 -2.21 5.07
CA PHE A 58 -8.68 -2.33 4.51
C PHE A 58 -9.31 -3.70 4.80
N GLY A 59 -9.14 -4.19 6.02
CA GLY A 59 -9.67 -5.48 6.47
C GLY A 59 -8.86 -6.70 6.04
N ILE A 60 -7.83 -6.56 5.19
CA ILE A 60 -6.97 -7.68 4.80
C ILE A 60 -5.98 -7.97 5.93
N PRO A 61 -5.95 -9.20 6.46
CA PRO A 61 -5.02 -9.56 7.53
C PRO A 61 -3.58 -9.60 7.04
N CYS A 62 -2.70 -8.94 7.77
CA CYS A 62 -1.28 -8.84 7.50
C CYS A 62 -0.47 -9.17 8.73
N LEU A 63 0.77 -9.57 8.51
CA LEU A 63 1.78 -9.80 9.53
C LEU A 63 3.04 -9.04 9.14
N GLY A 64 3.48 -8.11 9.96
CA GLY A 64 4.77 -7.46 9.80
C GLY A 64 5.84 -8.27 10.55
N LEU A 65 6.87 -8.71 9.84
CA LEU A 65 7.98 -9.44 10.41
C LEU A 65 9.23 -8.56 10.45
N ASN A 66 9.80 -8.38 11.61
CA ASN A 66 11.10 -7.72 11.77
C ASN A 66 12.22 -8.73 11.52
N GLY A 67 12.46 -9.02 10.25
CA GLY A 67 13.43 -10.04 9.83
C GLY A 67 14.86 -9.52 9.65
N GLY A 68 15.07 -8.20 9.70
CA GLY A 68 16.37 -7.59 9.51
C GLY A 68 16.61 -7.07 8.09
N PRO A 69 17.85 -6.63 7.78
CA PRO A 69 18.15 -5.93 6.52
C PRO A 69 18.37 -6.85 5.30
N ALA A 70 18.24 -8.16 5.44
CA ALA A 70 18.60 -9.12 4.39
C ALA A 70 17.75 -8.99 3.14
N PHE A 71 16.45 -8.65 3.26
CA PHE A 71 15.54 -8.53 2.15
C PHE A 71 14.88 -7.15 2.15
N LYS A 72 14.75 -6.58 0.95
CA LYS A 72 14.10 -5.28 0.73
C LYS A 72 12.80 -5.47 -0.03
N GLN A 73 11.87 -4.55 0.19
CA GLN A 73 10.63 -4.48 -0.59
C GLN A 73 10.94 -4.14 -2.06
N SER A 74 10.08 -4.57 -2.94
CA SER A 74 10.17 -4.26 -4.37
C SER A 74 8.77 -4.05 -4.95
N GLU A 75 8.72 -3.61 -6.20
CA GLU A 75 7.49 -3.41 -6.96
C GLU A 75 6.79 -4.73 -7.35
N ALA A 76 7.42 -5.88 -7.07
CA ALA A 76 6.80 -7.19 -7.32
C ALA A 76 5.56 -7.46 -6.46
N PHE A 77 5.41 -6.72 -5.36
CA PHE A 77 4.21 -6.69 -4.52
C PHE A 77 3.72 -5.26 -4.37
N SER A 78 2.41 -5.05 -4.36
CA SER A 78 1.80 -3.77 -4.03
C SER A 78 0.41 -3.97 -3.43
N PHE A 79 0.02 -3.06 -2.56
CA PHE A 79 -1.39 -2.89 -2.22
C PHE A 79 -2.03 -1.96 -3.26
N GLN A 80 -3.12 -2.39 -3.87
CA GLN A 80 -3.92 -1.54 -4.73
C GLN A 80 -5.14 -1.03 -3.94
N ILE A 81 -5.23 0.28 -3.79
CA ILE A 81 -6.29 0.93 -3.04
C ILE A 81 -7.19 1.67 -4.03
N ALA A 82 -8.44 1.26 -4.11
CA ALA A 82 -9.44 1.96 -4.89
C ALA A 82 -9.87 3.24 -4.16
N THR A 83 -9.98 4.34 -4.91
CA THR A 83 -10.48 5.61 -4.38
C THR A 83 -11.72 6.06 -5.16
N ASP A 84 -12.60 6.79 -4.50
CA ASP A 84 -13.88 7.19 -5.10
C ASP A 84 -13.77 8.53 -5.87
N ASP A 85 -12.87 9.42 -5.43
CA ASP A 85 -12.72 10.75 -5.99
C ASP A 85 -11.28 11.27 -5.85
N GLN A 86 -11.06 12.51 -6.32
CA GLN A 86 -9.74 13.14 -6.26
C GLN A 86 -9.32 13.45 -4.83
N GLU A 87 -10.25 13.83 -3.97
CA GLU A 87 -9.94 14.17 -2.58
C GLU A 87 -9.40 12.95 -1.83
N GLU A 88 -10.02 11.80 -1.97
CA GLU A 88 -9.56 10.55 -1.37
C GLU A 88 -8.22 10.11 -1.97
N THR A 89 -8.07 10.22 -3.29
CA THR A 89 -6.80 9.94 -3.99
C THR A 89 -5.67 10.80 -3.45
N ASP A 90 -5.89 12.10 -3.33
CA ASP A 90 -4.91 13.05 -2.80
C ASP A 90 -4.56 12.75 -1.35
N ARG A 91 -5.56 12.42 -0.54
CA ARG A 91 -5.37 12.15 0.89
C ARG A 91 -4.41 10.97 1.10
N TYR A 92 -4.63 9.85 0.43
CA TYR A 92 -3.77 8.67 0.58
C TYR A 92 -2.40 8.86 -0.06
N TRP A 93 -2.37 9.44 -1.26
CA TRP A 93 -1.10 9.73 -1.95
C TRP A 93 -0.21 10.65 -1.12
N ASN A 94 -0.78 11.76 -0.67
CA ASN A 94 -0.02 12.74 0.10
C ASN A 94 0.43 12.20 1.46
N ALA A 95 -0.40 11.37 2.11
CA ALA A 95 0.00 10.73 3.37
C ALA A 95 1.20 9.81 3.19
N ILE A 96 1.21 8.98 2.14
CA ILE A 96 2.29 8.03 1.87
C ILE A 96 3.57 8.77 1.45
N VAL A 97 3.47 9.63 0.45
CA VAL A 97 4.61 10.38 -0.10
C VAL A 97 5.15 11.37 0.92
N GLY A 98 4.26 12.05 1.66
CA GLY A 98 4.64 13.03 2.68
C GLY A 98 5.28 12.43 3.94
N ASN A 99 5.17 11.13 4.15
CA ASN A 99 5.78 10.42 5.29
C ASN A 99 7.07 9.69 4.88
N GLY A 100 7.94 10.35 4.15
CA GLY A 100 9.20 9.78 3.70
C GLY A 100 9.08 8.81 2.54
N GLY A 101 7.94 8.79 1.86
CA GLY A 101 7.70 7.98 0.68
C GLY A 101 8.21 8.61 -0.59
N GLN A 102 7.95 7.95 -1.71
CA GLN A 102 8.39 8.36 -3.04
C GLN A 102 7.27 8.22 -4.05
N GLU A 103 7.12 9.20 -4.92
CA GLU A 103 6.25 9.11 -6.08
C GLU A 103 6.85 8.17 -7.13
N SER A 104 5.98 7.45 -7.83
CA SER A 104 6.32 6.70 -9.03
C SER A 104 5.29 6.99 -10.12
N ALA A 105 5.33 6.27 -11.21
CA ALA A 105 4.47 6.49 -12.36
C ALA A 105 3.11 5.78 -12.21
N CYS A 106 2.13 6.26 -12.96
CA CYS A 106 0.84 5.58 -13.19
C CYS A 106 0.04 5.26 -11.91
N GLY A 107 0.07 6.16 -10.94
CA GLY A 107 -0.64 5.96 -9.68
C GLY A 107 0.11 5.10 -8.65
N TRP A 108 1.35 4.72 -8.94
CA TRP A 108 2.20 4.00 -8.01
C TRP A 108 2.98 4.96 -7.12
N CYS A 109 3.16 4.59 -5.86
CA CYS A 109 4.07 5.24 -4.93
C CYS A 109 4.63 4.21 -3.96
N LYS A 110 5.68 4.59 -3.26
CA LYS A 110 6.28 3.77 -2.20
C LYS A 110 6.16 4.48 -0.87
N ASP A 111 5.95 3.70 0.18
CA ASP A 111 6.04 4.25 1.52
C ASP A 111 7.50 4.35 1.99
N LYS A 112 7.67 4.91 3.18
CA LYS A 112 8.98 5.09 3.83
C LYS A 112 9.80 3.79 3.92
N TRP A 113 9.11 2.64 4.00
CA TRP A 113 9.74 1.32 4.16
C TRP A 113 9.91 0.57 2.84
N GLY A 114 9.55 1.21 1.73
CA GLY A 114 9.71 0.66 0.39
C GLY A 114 8.54 -0.21 -0.09
N VAL A 115 7.49 -0.36 0.69
CA VAL A 115 6.28 -1.07 0.25
C VAL A 115 5.60 -0.25 -0.83
N SER A 116 5.25 -0.90 -1.93
CA SER A 116 4.59 -0.26 -3.07
C SER A 116 3.08 -0.21 -2.88
N TRP A 117 2.50 0.91 -3.29
CA TRP A 117 1.07 1.20 -3.25
C TRP A 117 0.62 1.67 -4.62
N GLN A 118 -0.55 1.21 -5.05
CA GLN A 118 -1.25 1.75 -6.20
C GLN A 118 -2.48 2.48 -5.69
N ILE A 119 -2.51 3.80 -5.83
CA ILE A 119 -3.70 4.60 -5.47
C ILE A 119 -4.49 4.80 -6.76
N THR A 120 -5.56 4.03 -6.89
CA THR A 120 -6.26 3.83 -8.15
C THR A 120 -7.70 4.30 -8.07
N PRO A 121 -8.02 5.50 -8.57
CA PRO A 121 -9.40 5.96 -8.64
C PRO A 121 -10.28 4.99 -9.43
N ARG A 122 -11.51 4.77 -8.96
CA ARG A 122 -12.46 3.86 -9.62
C ARG A 122 -12.74 4.24 -11.07
N VAL A 123 -12.72 5.53 -11.38
CA VAL A 123 -12.89 6.01 -12.76
C VAL A 123 -11.88 5.39 -13.72
N LEU A 124 -10.64 5.19 -13.28
CA LEU A 124 -9.60 4.53 -14.07
C LEU A 124 -9.89 3.03 -14.22
N THR A 125 -10.22 2.36 -13.13
CA THR A 125 -10.56 0.93 -13.16
C THR A 125 -11.77 0.65 -14.06
N GLU A 126 -12.79 1.49 -13.97
CA GLU A 126 -13.99 1.40 -14.82
C GLU A 126 -13.66 1.64 -16.29
N ALA A 127 -12.80 2.62 -16.59
CA ALA A 127 -12.35 2.89 -17.95
C ALA A 127 -11.63 1.67 -18.55
N MET A 128 -10.76 1.04 -17.77
CA MET A 128 -10.04 -0.16 -18.20
C MET A 128 -11.01 -1.33 -18.44
N ALA A 129 -12.01 -1.49 -17.58
CA ALA A 129 -13.03 -2.53 -17.70
C ALA A 129 -13.94 -2.33 -18.93
N ALA A 130 -14.15 -1.09 -19.35
CA ALA A 130 -14.94 -0.78 -20.55
C ALA A 130 -14.29 -1.32 -21.83
N GLY A 131 -12.99 -1.46 -21.87
CA GLY A 131 -12.26 -1.96 -23.03
C GLY A 131 -12.25 -1.00 -24.22
N GLY A 132 -11.74 -1.47 -25.34
CA GLY A 132 -11.76 -0.74 -26.61
C GLY A 132 -11.07 0.62 -26.57
N ALA A 133 -11.62 1.57 -27.32
CA ALA A 133 -11.05 2.92 -27.45
C ALA A 133 -11.08 3.71 -26.14
N GLU A 134 -12.11 3.54 -25.32
CA GLU A 134 -12.24 4.21 -24.03
C GLU A 134 -11.08 3.79 -23.10
N ALA A 135 -10.85 2.48 -22.95
CA ALA A 135 -9.74 1.95 -22.14
C ALA A 135 -8.38 2.42 -22.68
N LYS A 136 -8.20 2.42 -23.99
CA LYS A 136 -6.96 2.89 -24.62
C LYS A 136 -6.69 4.35 -24.29
N ARG A 137 -7.68 5.23 -24.43
CA ARG A 137 -7.51 6.66 -24.13
C ARG A 137 -7.16 6.90 -22.67
N ALA A 138 -7.86 6.23 -21.77
CA ALA A 138 -7.60 6.34 -20.33
C ALA A 138 -6.21 5.81 -19.96
N PHE A 139 -5.81 4.68 -20.53
CA PHE A 139 -4.50 4.08 -20.33
C PHE A 139 -3.39 5.01 -20.81
N ASP A 140 -3.51 5.55 -22.04
CA ASP A 140 -2.51 6.47 -22.60
C ASP A 140 -2.39 7.73 -21.72
N ALA A 141 -3.50 8.28 -21.23
CA ALA A 141 -3.49 9.42 -20.31
C ALA A 141 -2.79 9.08 -18.99
N MET A 142 -3.08 7.92 -18.40
CA MET A 142 -2.47 7.44 -17.16
C MET A 142 -0.94 7.31 -17.28
N MET A 143 -0.43 6.89 -18.43
CA MET A 143 1.00 6.63 -18.63
C MET A 143 1.88 7.86 -18.41
N ASP A 144 1.33 9.06 -18.56
CA ASP A 144 2.05 10.32 -18.34
C ASP A 144 1.87 10.88 -16.93
N MET A 145 1.12 10.19 -16.06
CA MET A 145 0.81 10.64 -14.71
C MET A 145 1.75 10.03 -13.67
N ARG A 146 1.87 10.73 -12.54
CA ARG A 146 2.33 10.17 -11.25
C ARG A 146 1.11 9.90 -10.40
N LYS A 147 0.68 10.83 -9.57
CA LYS A 147 -0.65 10.75 -8.97
C LYS A 147 -1.72 10.81 -10.05
N ILE A 148 -2.73 9.98 -9.97
CA ILE A 148 -3.81 9.97 -10.96
C ILE A 148 -4.65 11.25 -10.83
N ASP A 149 -4.85 11.92 -11.96
CA ASP A 149 -5.75 13.04 -12.12
C ASP A 149 -7.12 12.53 -12.60
N VAL A 150 -8.09 12.51 -11.71
CA VAL A 150 -9.45 12.00 -11.97
C VAL A 150 -10.10 12.73 -13.14
N ALA A 151 -10.01 14.07 -13.16
CA ALA A 151 -10.61 14.88 -14.23
C ALA A 151 -9.99 14.58 -15.59
N ALA A 152 -8.67 14.38 -15.64
CA ALA A 152 -7.97 14.00 -16.88
C ALA A 152 -8.38 12.61 -17.38
N ILE A 153 -8.57 11.64 -16.47
CA ILE A 153 -9.08 10.32 -16.84
C ILE A 153 -10.51 10.41 -17.36
N GLU A 154 -11.37 11.17 -16.69
CA GLU A 154 -12.76 11.38 -17.14
C GLU A 154 -12.81 12.02 -18.54
N ALA A 155 -11.97 13.03 -18.79
CA ALA A 155 -11.86 13.66 -20.10
C ALA A 155 -11.40 12.67 -21.17
N ALA A 156 -10.40 11.84 -20.86
CA ALA A 156 -9.89 10.81 -21.78
C ALA A 156 -10.96 9.76 -22.12
N ARG A 157 -11.81 9.41 -21.14
CA ARG A 157 -12.93 8.47 -21.36
C ARG A 157 -13.95 9.02 -22.35
N ARG A 158 -14.24 10.30 -22.29
CA ARG A 158 -15.23 10.93 -23.20
C ARG A 158 -14.72 11.05 -24.63
N GLY A 159 -13.44 11.16 -24.86
CA GLY A 159 -12.84 11.30 -26.20
C GLY A 159 -12.58 12.72 -26.60
#